data_f0c633950a33690c5b06134978914a30
#
_entry.id   f0c633950a33690c5b06134978914a30
#
_cell.length_a   1.000
_cell.length_b   1.000
_cell.length_c   1.000
_cell.angle_alpha   90.00
_cell.angle_beta   90.00
_cell.angle_gamma   90.00
#
_symmetry.space_group_name_H-M   'P 1'
#
loop_
_entity.id
_entity.type
_entity.pdbx_description
1 polymer ?
#
loop_
_entity_poly.entity_id
_entity_poly.type
_entity_poly.pdbx_seq_one_letter_code
_entity_poly.pdbx_strand_id
1 'polypeptide(L)'
;MARAATGRNAVVVFDHAYHGRTNLTMALTAKAAPYKRGFGPFASEVYRVPMSYPYREPAEIDGKEAAERAILQIEKQIGGQDVAAILIEPIQGEGGFIVPAEGFLPRLAEWARENGVVFIADEVQAGFCRTGKWFAVDHEGVEPDLVTLAKGIAGG
;
A
#
# COMPACT_ATOMS: atom_id res chain seq x y z
N MET A 1 2.85 -4.90 -14.30
CA MET A 1 1.51 -5.28 -14.78
C MET A 1 0.57 -4.07 -14.78
N ALA A 2 0.30 -3.40 -13.64
CA ALA A 2 -0.66 -2.29 -13.57
C ALA A 2 -0.44 -1.18 -14.60
N ARG A 3 0.79 -0.68 -14.74
CA ARG A 3 1.14 0.33 -15.76
C ARG A 3 0.77 -0.10 -17.19
N ALA A 4 1.03 -1.36 -17.53
CA ALA A 4 0.73 -1.89 -18.86
C ALA A 4 -0.79 -2.08 -19.08
N ALA A 5 -1.51 -2.47 -18.04
CA ALA A 5 -2.95 -2.68 -18.11
C ALA A 5 -3.74 -1.37 -18.18
N THR A 6 -3.29 -0.34 -17.46
CA THR A 6 -4.00 0.95 -17.38
C THR A 6 -3.52 1.98 -18.39
N GLY A 7 -2.31 1.82 -18.96
CA GLY A 7 -1.63 2.84 -19.75
C GLY A 7 -1.12 4.04 -18.93
N ARG A 8 -1.20 3.97 -17.60
CA ARG A 8 -0.82 5.05 -16.66
C ARG A 8 0.53 4.75 -16.03
N ASN A 9 1.20 5.76 -15.44
CA ASN A 9 2.56 5.60 -14.93
C ASN A 9 2.68 5.66 -13.41
N ALA A 10 1.85 6.46 -12.73
CA ALA A 10 1.99 6.72 -11.31
C ALA A 10 1.62 5.49 -10.46
N VAL A 11 2.47 5.17 -9.48
CA VAL A 11 2.19 4.16 -8.45
C VAL A 11 2.22 4.83 -7.10
N VAL A 12 1.13 4.68 -6.37
CA VAL A 12 0.98 5.21 -5.02
C VAL A 12 1.37 4.15 -4.00
N VAL A 13 2.18 4.55 -3.02
CA VAL A 13 2.59 3.75 -1.86
C VAL A 13 2.44 4.55 -0.58
N PHE A 14 2.62 3.91 0.56
CA PHE A 14 2.33 4.50 1.85
C PHE A 14 3.59 4.75 2.69
N ASP A 15 3.49 5.67 3.63
CA ASP A 15 4.51 5.85 4.65
C ASP A 15 4.76 4.54 5.40
N HIS A 16 5.96 4.34 5.88
CA HIS A 16 6.44 3.14 6.57
C HIS A 16 6.52 1.85 5.73
N ALA A 17 6.02 1.84 4.49
CA ALA A 17 5.94 0.65 3.65
C ALA A 17 7.31 0.02 3.32
N TYR A 18 7.31 -1.31 3.16
CA TYR A 18 8.43 -2.08 2.66
C TYR A 18 7.97 -3.07 1.58
N HIS A 19 8.51 -2.95 0.37
CA HIS A 19 8.09 -3.78 -0.78
C HIS A 19 9.22 -4.58 -1.43
N GLY A 20 10.42 -4.56 -0.87
CA GLY A 20 11.55 -5.36 -1.35
C GLY A 20 12.81 -4.58 -1.68
N ARG A 21 13.77 -5.25 -2.38
CA ARG A 21 15.12 -4.75 -2.61
C ARG A 21 15.56 -4.73 -4.07
N THR A 22 14.66 -4.91 -5.03
CA THR A 22 14.95 -4.60 -6.43
C THR A 22 14.91 -3.08 -6.64
N ASN A 23 15.43 -2.57 -7.75
CA ASN A 23 15.44 -1.12 -8.00
C ASN A 23 14.04 -0.50 -7.86
N LEU A 24 13.02 -1.10 -8.48
CA LEU A 24 11.64 -0.62 -8.39
C LEU A 24 11.09 -0.78 -6.96
N THR A 25 11.27 -1.93 -6.32
CA THR A 25 10.71 -2.15 -4.98
C THR A 25 11.40 -1.32 -3.90
N MET A 26 12.68 -0.96 -4.08
CA MET A 26 13.33 0.04 -3.24
C MET A 26 12.75 1.44 -3.43
N ALA A 27 12.35 1.82 -4.66
CA ALA A 27 11.63 3.08 -4.89
C ALA A 27 10.31 3.11 -4.10
N LEU A 28 9.58 1.98 -4.07
CA LEU A 28 8.31 1.80 -3.37
C LEU A 28 8.48 1.74 -1.83
N THR A 29 9.64 1.32 -1.33
CA THR A 29 9.95 1.21 0.12
C THR A 29 10.16 2.59 0.74
N ALA A 30 9.67 2.80 1.97
CA ALA A 30 9.72 4.09 2.65
C ALA A 30 11.11 4.41 3.23
N LYS A 31 11.64 3.55 4.10
CA LYS A 31 12.87 3.82 4.87
C LYS A 31 14.11 3.88 3.97
N ALA A 32 14.88 4.97 4.07
CA ALA A 32 16.17 5.09 3.39
C ALA A 32 17.22 4.15 3.98
N ALA A 33 17.40 4.16 5.29
CA ALA A 33 18.28 3.23 6.00
C ALA A 33 17.45 2.16 6.73
N PRO A 34 17.82 0.88 6.67
CA PRO A 34 18.99 0.31 6.00
C PRO A 34 18.73 -0.12 4.52
N TYR A 35 17.57 0.22 3.92
CA TYR A 35 17.09 -0.46 2.71
C TYR A 35 17.57 0.15 1.39
N LYS A 36 17.74 1.47 1.30
CA LYS A 36 17.89 2.22 0.04
C LYS A 36 19.21 2.97 -0.10
N ARG A 37 19.87 3.28 1.03
CA ARG A 37 21.07 4.14 1.03
C ARG A 37 22.17 3.53 0.16
N GLY A 38 22.63 4.28 -0.86
CA GLY A 38 23.72 3.88 -1.74
C GLY A 38 23.31 3.03 -2.95
N PHE A 39 22.00 2.76 -3.16
CA PHE A 39 21.51 1.91 -4.24
C PHE A 39 20.81 2.68 -5.38
N GLY A 40 20.69 4.02 -5.29
CA GLY A 40 20.08 4.82 -6.35
C GLY A 40 20.92 4.91 -7.63
N PRO A 41 20.34 5.48 -8.71
CA PRO A 41 19.02 6.07 -8.79
C PRO A 41 17.91 5.03 -8.84
N PHE A 42 16.72 5.41 -8.35
CA PHE A 42 15.55 4.54 -8.31
C PHE A 42 14.55 4.84 -9.43
N ALA A 43 13.60 3.92 -9.65
CA ALA A 43 12.51 4.11 -10.60
C ALA A 43 11.67 5.35 -10.25
N SER A 44 11.26 6.10 -11.27
CA SER A 44 10.39 7.27 -11.18
C SER A 44 8.91 6.92 -11.09
N GLU A 45 8.06 7.94 -10.97
CA GLU A 45 6.61 7.84 -10.91
C GLU A 45 6.12 6.99 -9.72
N VAL A 46 6.78 7.16 -8.58
CA VAL A 46 6.38 6.59 -7.29
C VAL A 46 6.03 7.72 -6.34
N TYR A 47 4.80 7.74 -5.86
CA TYR A 47 4.24 8.77 -5.01
C TYR A 47 3.90 8.18 -3.65
N ARG A 48 4.25 8.90 -2.59
CA ARG A 48 4.06 8.43 -1.22
C ARG A 48 3.02 9.28 -0.51
N VAL A 49 2.08 8.59 0.16
CA VAL A 49 1.01 9.22 0.93
C VAL A 49 0.96 8.67 2.36
N PRO A 50 0.29 9.36 3.29
CA PRO A 50 0.16 8.88 4.66
C PRO A 50 -0.53 7.53 4.76
N MET A 51 -0.04 6.69 5.69
CA MET A 51 -0.69 5.46 6.14
C MET A 51 -1.53 5.77 7.38
N SER A 52 -2.68 5.12 7.52
CA SER A 52 -3.37 5.14 8.81
C SER A 52 -2.52 4.50 9.88
N TYR A 53 -2.27 5.21 10.96
CA TYR A 53 -1.42 4.77 12.07
C TYR A 53 -2.07 5.13 13.43
N PRO A 54 -3.10 4.38 13.86
CA PRO A 54 -3.91 4.74 15.05
C PRO A 54 -3.11 5.02 16.32
N TYR A 55 -1.98 4.31 16.50
CA TYR A 55 -1.11 4.52 17.66
C TYR A 55 -0.43 5.91 17.67
N ARG A 56 -0.29 6.56 16.52
CA ARG A 56 0.41 7.84 16.36
C ARG A 56 -0.52 8.98 15.94
N GLU A 57 -1.73 8.66 15.52
CA GLU A 57 -2.74 9.62 15.13
C GLU A 57 -3.61 10.05 16.32
N PRO A 58 -4.22 11.24 16.29
CA PRO A 58 -5.25 11.62 17.23
C PRO A 58 -6.38 10.58 17.28
N ALA A 59 -6.91 10.31 18.46
CA ALA A 59 -7.89 9.24 18.70
C ALA A 59 -9.23 9.44 17.94
N GLU A 60 -9.53 10.65 17.52
CA GLU A 60 -10.73 11.01 16.76
C GLU A 60 -10.62 10.70 15.25
N ILE A 61 -9.41 10.32 14.75
CA ILE A 61 -9.21 9.98 13.35
C ILE A 61 -9.60 8.52 13.13
N ASP A 62 -10.72 8.29 12.48
CA ASP A 62 -11.13 6.96 12.05
C ASP A 62 -10.46 6.54 10.73
N GLY A 63 -10.67 5.28 10.32
CA GLY A 63 -10.04 4.75 9.10
C GLY A 63 -10.53 5.45 7.84
N LYS A 64 -11.79 5.85 7.80
CA LYS A 64 -12.34 6.57 6.65
C LYS A 64 -11.71 7.95 6.51
N GLU A 65 -11.60 8.70 7.60
CA GLU A 65 -10.94 10.01 7.58
C GLU A 65 -9.46 9.90 7.21
N ALA A 66 -8.74 8.90 7.75
CA ALA A 66 -7.36 8.64 7.36
C ALA A 66 -7.23 8.32 5.86
N ALA A 67 -8.15 7.54 5.29
CA ALA A 67 -8.19 7.26 3.85
C ALA A 67 -8.47 8.52 3.02
N GLU A 68 -9.42 9.36 3.44
CA GLU A 68 -9.72 10.62 2.74
C GLU A 68 -8.50 11.57 2.71
N ARG A 69 -7.71 11.59 3.78
CA ARG A 69 -6.45 12.37 3.82
C ARG A 69 -5.44 11.86 2.79
N ALA A 70 -5.28 10.54 2.68
CA ALA A 70 -4.42 9.93 1.67
C ALA A 70 -4.93 10.20 0.25
N ILE A 71 -6.23 10.02 0.00
CA ILE A 71 -6.89 10.30 -1.27
C ILE A 71 -6.72 11.77 -1.67
N LEU A 72 -6.97 12.70 -0.76
CA LEU A 72 -6.78 14.13 -1.02
C LEU A 72 -5.35 14.45 -1.44
N GLN A 73 -4.37 13.76 -0.84
CA GLN A 73 -2.96 13.94 -1.22
C GLN A 73 -2.68 13.36 -2.60
N ILE A 74 -3.26 12.21 -2.96
CA ILE A 74 -3.17 11.63 -4.31
C ILE A 74 -3.74 12.62 -5.34
N GLU A 75 -4.95 13.11 -5.11
CA GLU A 75 -5.62 14.04 -6.01
C GLU A 75 -4.85 15.34 -6.21
N LYS A 76 -4.23 15.88 -5.16
CA LYS A 76 -3.41 17.09 -5.23
C LYS A 76 -2.08 16.91 -5.96
N GLN A 77 -1.47 15.73 -5.87
CA GLN A 77 -0.15 15.47 -6.46
C GLN A 77 -0.24 14.97 -7.89
N ILE A 78 -1.26 14.17 -8.22
CA ILE A 78 -1.30 13.38 -9.44
C ILE A 78 -2.66 13.53 -10.14
N GLY A 79 -3.76 13.36 -9.41
CA GLY A 79 -5.10 13.13 -9.94
C GLY A 79 -5.37 11.63 -10.18
N GLY A 80 -6.56 11.15 -9.79
CA GLY A 80 -6.91 9.74 -9.87
C GLY A 80 -6.79 9.14 -11.27
N GLN A 81 -7.05 9.94 -12.30
CA GLN A 81 -7.00 9.51 -13.72
C GLN A 81 -5.59 9.13 -14.19
N ASP A 82 -4.52 9.57 -13.51
CA ASP A 82 -3.13 9.30 -13.89
C ASP A 82 -2.47 8.20 -13.03
N VAL A 83 -3.17 7.73 -12.00
CA VAL A 83 -2.71 6.66 -11.13
C VAL A 83 -2.92 5.30 -11.78
N ALA A 84 -1.83 4.54 -11.95
CA ALA A 84 -1.87 3.15 -12.43
C ALA A 84 -2.26 2.18 -11.32
N ALA A 85 -1.72 2.36 -10.12
CA ALA A 85 -1.96 1.47 -9.00
C ALA A 85 -1.77 2.15 -7.63
N ILE A 86 -2.50 1.62 -6.65
CA ILE A 86 -2.17 1.70 -5.23
C ILE A 86 -1.53 0.37 -4.84
N LEU A 87 -0.37 0.41 -4.18
CA LEU A 87 0.27 -0.76 -3.57
C LEU A 87 0.37 -0.57 -2.07
N ILE A 88 -0.23 -1.48 -1.31
CA ILE A 88 -0.32 -1.38 0.15
C ILE A 88 -0.09 -2.73 0.82
N GLU A 89 0.66 -2.74 1.93
CA GLU A 89 0.61 -3.82 2.90
C GLU A 89 -0.66 -3.62 3.75
N PRO A 90 -1.62 -4.56 3.76
CA PRO A 90 -2.84 -4.42 4.58
C PRO A 90 -2.52 -4.26 6.08
N ILE A 91 -1.48 -4.94 6.54
CA ILE A 91 -0.82 -4.73 7.83
C ILE A 91 0.67 -4.58 7.51
N GLN A 92 1.26 -3.44 7.84
CA GLN A 92 2.66 -3.18 7.55
C GLN A 92 3.58 -3.95 8.49
N GLY A 93 4.44 -4.83 7.94
CA GLY A 93 5.38 -5.62 8.73
C GLY A 93 6.62 -4.83 9.14
N GLU A 94 7.50 -4.53 8.19
CA GLU A 94 8.78 -3.83 8.42
C GLU A 94 8.59 -2.37 8.91
N GLY A 95 7.43 -1.80 8.66
CA GLY A 95 7.03 -0.48 9.15
C GLY A 95 6.90 -0.44 10.68
N GLY A 96 6.57 -1.57 11.30
CA GLY A 96 6.41 -1.69 12.77
C GLY A 96 5.13 -2.42 13.20
N PHE A 97 4.65 -3.37 12.41
CA PHE A 97 3.38 -4.08 12.62
C PHE A 97 2.19 -3.11 12.76
N ILE A 98 2.11 -2.19 11.81
CA ILE A 98 1.09 -1.15 11.79
C ILE A 98 -0.21 -1.74 11.24
N VAL A 99 -1.22 -1.80 12.08
CA VAL A 99 -2.60 -2.15 11.71
C VAL A 99 -3.35 -0.84 11.46
N PRO A 100 -3.88 -0.60 10.25
CA PRO A 100 -4.67 0.60 9.98
C PRO A 100 -5.98 0.59 10.79
N ALA A 101 -6.57 1.77 10.98
CA ALA A 101 -7.90 1.87 11.55
C ALA A 101 -8.94 1.22 10.63
N GLU A 102 -9.97 0.62 11.23
CA GLU A 102 -11.08 0.01 10.49
C GLU A 102 -11.73 1.00 9.51
N GLY A 103 -12.00 0.54 8.30
CA GLY A 103 -12.53 1.37 7.21
C GLY A 103 -11.49 2.03 6.31
N PHE A 104 -10.20 2.02 6.68
CA PHE A 104 -9.14 2.60 5.85
C PHE A 104 -8.96 1.87 4.52
N LEU A 105 -8.79 0.55 4.56
CA LEU A 105 -8.59 -0.26 3.37
C LEU A 105 -9.83 -0.27 2.45
N PRO A 106 -11.06 -0.51 2.98
CA PRO A 106 -12.27 -0.46 2.15
C PRO A 106 -12.45 0.86 1.42
N ARG A 107 -12.22 2.00 2.10
CA ARG A 107 -12.37 3.32 1.46
C ARG A 107 -11.35 3.57 0.35
N LEU A 108 -10.10 3.15 0.54
CA LEU A 108 -9.08 3.21 -0.51
C LEU A 108 -9.42 2.32 -1.71
N ALA A 109 -9.89 1.10 -1.46
CA ALA A 109 -10.30 0.17 -2.50
C ALA A 109 -11.51 0.68 -3.30
N GLU A 110 -12.47 1.31 -2.63
CA GLU A 110 -13.61 1.97 -3.27
C GLU A 110 -13.15 3.08 -4.20
N TRP A 111 -12.31 4.00 -3.71
CA TRP A 111 -11.74 5.08 -4.51
C TRP A 111 -10.94 4.56 -5.71
N ALA A 112 -10.14 3.52 -5.51
CA ALA A 112 -9.37 2.89 -6.58
C ALA A 112 -10.29 2.36 -7.69
N ARG A 113 -11.36 1.66 -7.33
CA ARG A 113 -12.37 1.14 -8.26
C ARG A 113 -13.08 2.27 -9.02
N GLU A 114 -13.47 3.34 -8.34
CA GLU A 114 -14.13 4.51 -8.95
C GLU A 114 -13.26 5.20 -10.01
N ASN A 115 -11.95 5.17 -9.83
CA ASN A 115 -10.97 5.81 -10.72
C ASN A 115 -10.29 4.84 -11.69
N GLY A 116 -10.65 3.55 -11.70
CA GLY A 116 -10.01 2.53 -12.53
C GLY A 116 -8.54 2.34 -12.19
N VAL A 117 -8.19 2.49 -10.93
CA VAL A 117 -6.85 2.29 -10.36
C VAL A 117 -6.72 0.85 -9.89
N VAL A 118 -5.63 0.18 -10.21
CA VAL A 118 -5.37 -1.20 -9.77
C VAL A 118 -5.03 -1.21 -8.28
N PHE A 119 -5.84 -1.87 -7.47
CA PHE A 119 -5.59 -2.04 -6.04
C PHE A 119 -4.75 -3.30 -5.79
N ILE A 120 -3.53 -3.14 -5.28
CA ILE A 120 -2.57 -4.21 -5.06
C ILE A 120 -2.35 -4.40 -3.56
N ALA A 121 -2.71 -5.57 -3.04
CA ALA A 121 -2.40 -5.96 -1.66
C ALA A 121 -1.05 -6.68 -1.59
N ASP A 122 -0.11 -6.14 -0.83
CA ASP A 122 1.15 -6.81 -0.52
C ASP A 122 0.96 -7.69 0.73
N GLU A 123 0.61 -8.94 0.49
CA GLU A 123 0.38 -9.96 1.52
C GLU A 123 1.62 -10.84 1.77
N VAL A 124 2.79 -10.40 1.30
CA VAL A 124 4.05 -11.13 1.47
C VAL A 124 4.34 -11.46 2.93
N GLN A 125 4.00 -10.56 3.85
CA GLN A 125 4.22 -10.76 5.28
C GLN A 125 2.94 -11.05 6.06
N ALA A 126 1.80 -10.51 5.65
CA ALA A 126 0.54 -10.61 6.39
C ALA A 126 -0.31 -11.83 5.97
N GLY A 127 -0.09 -12.37 4.77
CA GLY A 127 -0.87 -13.48 4.23
C GLY A 127 -0.60 -14.84 4.87
N PHE A 128 -1.28 -15.86 4.38
CA PHE A 128 -1.17 -17.24 4.84
C PHE A 128 -1.42 -17.42 6.34
N CYS A 129 -2.56 -16.96 6.80
CA CYS A 129 -3.06 -17.10 8.17
C CYS A 129 -2.24 -16.37 9.26
N ARG A 130 -1.30 -15.49 8.90
CA ARG A 130 -0.52 -14.73 9.90
C ARG A 130 -1.39 -13.87 10.82
N THR A 131 -2.53 -13.41 10.32
CA THR A 131 -3.44 -12.52 11.03
C THR A 131 -4.72 -13.22 11.49
N GLY A 132 -4.83 -14.55 11.29
CA GLY A 132 -5.99 -15.36 11.65
C GLY A 132 -7.00 -15.57 10.53
N LYS A 133 -6.84 -14.89 9.38
CA LYS A 133 -7.55 -15.18 8.12
C LYS A 133 -6.54 -15.53 7.04
N TRP A 134 -6.99 -16.09 5.90
CA TRP A 134 -6.09 -16.44 4.81
C TRP A 134 -5.25 -15.26 4.36
N PHE A 135 -5.90 -14.11 4.17
CA PHE A 135 -5.25 -12.84 3.84
C PHE A 135 -5.69 -11.76 4.81
N ALA A 136 -4.83 -10.78 5.06
CA ALA A 136 -5.16 -9.69 5.97
C ALA A 136 -6.30 -8.80 5.43
N VAL A 137 -6.41 -8.64 4.11
CA VAL A 137 -7.55 -7.95 3.48
C VAL A 137 -8.90 -8.57 3.80
N ASP A 138 -8.96 -9.87 4.13
CA ASP A 138 -10.20 -10.57 4.45
C ASP A 138 -10.86 -10.07 5.75
N HIS A 139 -10.09 -9.39 6.62
CA HIS A 139 -10.63 -8.84 7.86
C HIS A 139 -11.69 -7.76 7.61
N GLU A 140 -11.51 -6.99 6.54
CA GLU A 140 -12.43 -5.91 6.15
C GLU A 140 -13.16 -6.20 4.82
N GLY A 141 -13.07 -7.44 4.31
CA GLY A 141 -13.78 -7.84 3.09
C GLY A 141 -13.32 -7.12 1.83
N VAL A 142 -12.05 -6.67 1.78
CA VAL A 142 -11.49 -6.00 0.60
C VAL A 142 -11.07 -7.03 -0.43
N GLU A 143 -11.49 -6.82 -1.68
CA GLU A 143 -11.12 -7.64 -2.83
C GLU A 143 -10.09 -6.87 -3.69
N PRO A 144 -8.78 -7.18 -3.58
CA PRO A 144 -7.76 -6.54 -4.40
C PRO A 144 -7.75 -7.10 -5.83
N ASP A 145 -7.35 -6.26 -6.80
CA ASP A 145 -7.14 -6.70 -8.18
C ASP A 145 -5.90 -7.59 -8.31
N LEU A 146 -4.87 -7.36 -7.50
CA LEU A 146 -3.64 -8.13 -7.46
C LEU A 146 -3.19 -8.37 -6.01
N VAL A 147 -2.62 -9.53 -5.76
CA VAL A 147 -2.00 -9.89 -4.48
C VAL A 147 -0.56 -10.32 -4.71
N THR A 148 0.39 -9.75 -3.95
CA THR A 148 1.76 -10.24 -3.94
C THR A 148 1.98 -11.21 -2.78
N LEU A 149 2.60 -12.34 -3.07
CA LEU A 149 2.74 -13.46 -2.13
C LEU A 149 4.19 -13.95 -2.07
N ALA A 150 4.64 -14.29 -0.87
CA ALA A 150 5.93 -14.94 -0.62
C ALA A 150 5.95 -15.52 0.81
N LYS A 151 7.14 -15.76 1.36
CA LYS A 151 7.35 -16.23 2.74
C LYS A 151 6.48 -17.43 3.10
N GLY A 152 5.33 -17.21 3.72
CA GLY A 152 4.44 -18.27 4.20
C GLY A 152 3.97 -19.28 3.13
N ILE A 153 3.92 -18.88 1.86
CA ILE A 153 3.51 -19.79 0.76
C ILE A 153 4.46 -20.99 0.58
N ALA A 154 5.73 -20.83 0.92
CA ALA A 154 6.76 -21.87 0.76
C ALA A 154 7.25 -22.44 2.11
N GLY A 155 6.56 -22.13 3.20
CA GLY A 155 6.96 -22.55 4.55
C GLY A 155 8.00 -21.65 5.21
N GLY A 156 8.26 -20.50 4.62
CA GLY A 156 9.21 -19.49 5.16
C GLY A 156 10.34 -19.15 4.22
#